data_1ad61604981fcc1da88f1430d81ce3d1
#
_entry.id   1ad61604981fcc1da88f1430d81ce3d1
#
_cell.length_a   1.000
_cell.length_b   1.000
_cell.length_c   1.000
_cell.angle_alpha   90.00
_cell.angle_beta   90.00
_cell.angle_gamma   90.00
#
_symmetry.space_group_name_H-M   'P 1'
#
loop_
_entity.id
_entity.type
_entity.pdbx_description
1 polymer ?
#
loop_
_entity_poly.entity_id
_entity_poly.type
_entity_poly.pdbx_seq_one_letter_code
_entity_poly.pdbx_strand_id
1 'polypeptide(L)' 'MELKKIEYNLTVCKVRNVSNIDMTSEFYFIGKTDEEISLVCKTEDTPSEIVERDDGWKGFRIQGTLDFSLIGIL' A
#
# COMPACT_ATOMS: atom_id res chain seq x y z
N MET A 1 -8.63 21.12 0.10
CA MET A 1 -8.00 19.81 -0.14
C MET A 1 -6.51 20.01 -0.31
N GLU A 2 -5.72 19.35 0.46
CA GLU A 2 -4.28 19.46 0.41
C GLU A 2 -3.62 18.11 0.16
N LEU A 3 -2.50 18.14 -0.54
CA LEU A 3 -1.65 16.97 -0.68
C LEU A 3 -0.54 17.04 0.36
N LYS A 4 -0.40 16.00 1.16
CA LYS A 4 0.70 15.87 2.10
C LYS A 4 1.55 14.67 1.75
N LYS A 5 2.85 14.88 1.69
CA LYS A 5 3.81 13.82 1.43
C LYS A 5 3.81 12.82 2.58
N ILE A 6 3.79 11.56 2.24
CA ILE A 6 4.00 10.47 3.21
C ILE A 6 5.50 10.32 3.40
N GLU A 7 5.96 10.42 4.64
CA GLU A 7 7.40 10.45 4.93
C GLU A 7 8.08 9.09 4.88
N TYR A 8 7.31 8.02 4.78
CA TYR A 8 7.87 6.67 4.71
C TYR A 8 8.39 6.34 3.32
N ASN A 9 9.41 5.51 3.27
CA ASN A 9 9.74 4.81 2.04
C ASN A 9 8.76 3.66 1.89
N LEU A 10 8.18 3.51 0.71
CA LEU A 10 7.15 2.53 0.45
C LEU A 10 7.63 1.46 -0.52
N THR A 11 7.08 0.27 -0.32
CA THR A 11 7.32 -0.88 -1.18
C THR A 11 6.00 -1.40 -1.69
N VAL A 12 5.95 -1.70 -2.98
CA VAL A 12 4.83 -2.41 -3.60
C VAL A 12 5.29 -3.84 -3.82
N CYS A 13 4.55 -4.79 -3.29
CA CYS A 13 4.93 -6.19 -3.46
C CYS A 13 3.73 -7.08 -3.70
N LYS A 14 3.99 -8.28 -4.21
CA LYS A 14 2.99 -9.33 -4.36
C LYS A 14 3.26 -10.40 -3.32
N VAL A 15 2.20 -10.81 -2.65
CA VAL A 15 2.26 -11.86 -1.62
C VAL A 15 1.35 -13.00 -2.01
N ARG A 16 1.64 -14.19 -1.51
CA ARG A 16 0.83 -15.38 -1.79
C ARG A 16 -0.36 -15.50 -0.84
N ASN A 17 -0.22 -14.92 0.35
CA ASN A 17 -1.18 -15.10 1.41
C ASN A 17 -1.22 -13.86 2.29
N VAL A 18 -2.42 -13.43 2.68
CA VAL A 18 -2.59 -12.27 3.55
C VAL A 18 -2.06 -12.53 4.96
N SER A 19 -1.90 -13.80 5.37
CA SER A 19 -1.37 -14.11 6.68
C SER A 19 0.09 -13.67 6.87
N ASN A 20 0.79 -13.41 5.78
CA ASN A 20 2.18 -12.93 5.84
C ASN A 20 2.28 -11.43 6.08
N ILE A 21 1.15 -10.73 6.10
CA ILE A 21 1.11 -9.28 6.23
C ILE A 21 0.97 -8.89 7.69
N ASP A 22 1.81 -7.97 8.14
CA ASP A 22 1.70 -7.42 9.49
C ASP A 22 0.55 -6.41 9.56
N MET A 23 -0.59 -6.90 10.01
CA MET A 23 -1.80 -6.08 10.14
C MET A 23 -1.73 -5.06 11.29
N THR A 24 -0.68 -5.14 12.12
CA THR A 24 -0.47 -4.18 13.20
C THR A 24 0.31 -2.95 12.73
N SER A 25 0.86 -2.97 11.54
CA SER A 25 1.54 -1.82 10.97
C SER A 25 0.58 -0.64 10.83
N GLU A 26 1.08 0.56 11.05
CA GLU A 26 0.25 1.75 10.97
C GLU A 26 -0.08 2.18 9.54
N PHE A 27 0.57 1.59 8.55
CA PHE A 27 0.37 1.99 7.16
C PHE A 27 0.51 0.79 6.22
N TYR A 28 -0.58 0.43 5.56
CA TYR A 28 -0.54 -0.55 4.48
C TYR A 28 -1.82 -0.48 3.64
N PHE A 29 -1.71 -0.95 2.41
CA PHE A 29 -2.84 -1.20 1.53
C PHE A 29 -2.76 -2.60 0.98
N ILE A 30 -3.89 -3.27 0.90
CA ILE A 30 -4.00 -4.60 0.31
C ILE A 30 -4.98 -4.53 -0.84
N GLY A 31 -4.54 -4.94 -2.02
CA GLY A 31 -5.39 -5.10 -3.18
C GLY A 31 -5.46 -6.57 -3.53
N LYS A 32 -6.64 -7.16 -3.49
CA LYS A 32 -6.82 -8.57 -3.79
C LYS A 32 -7.78 -8.75 -4.94
N THR A 33 -7.34 -9.53 -5.93
CA THR A 33 -8.19 -9.97 -7.03
C THR A 33 -8.21 -11.50 -7.06
N ASP A 34 -8.88 -12.07 -8.02
CA ASP A 34 -8.87 -13.52 -8.23
C ASP A 34 -7.50 -14.02 -8.73
N GLU A 35 -6.64 -13.11 -9.19
CA GLU A 35 -5.34 -13.48 -9.75
C GLU A 35 -4.16 -13.19 -8.82
N GLU A 36 -4.27 -12.19 -7.95
CA GLU A 36 -3.13 -11.78 -7.15
C GLU A 36 -3.52 -11.03 -5.89
N ILE A 37 -2.58 -10.97 -4.96
CA ILE A 37 -2.67 -10.14 -3.77
C ILE A 37 -1.50 -9.18 -3.80
N SER A 38 -1.81 -7.88 -3.85
CA SER A 38 -0.79 -6.81 -3.84
C SER A 38 -0.80 -6.11 -2.49
N LEU A 39 0.37 -5.75 -2.04
CA LEU A 39 0.55 -5.03 -0.78
C LEU A 39 1.39 -3.79 -1.02
N VAL A 40 0.93 -2.66 -0.50
CA VAL A 40 1.75 -1.45 -0.38
C VAL A 40 1.98 -1.23 1.10
N CYS A 41 3.23 -1.15 1.49
CA CYS A 41 3.58 -0.99 2.90
C CYS A 41 4.86 -0.17 3.05
N LYS A 42 5.19 0.18 4.29
CA LYS A 42 6.51 0.74 4.56
C LYS A 42 7.56 -0.29 4.17
N THR A 43 8.66 0.17 3.59
CA THR A 43 9.73 -0.73 3.15
C THR A 43 10.23 -1.62 4.30
N GLU A 44 10.33 -1.06 5.51
CA GLU A 44 10.76 -1.81 6.70
C GLU A 44 9.78 -2.90 7.14
N ASP A 45 8.51 -2.81 6.71
CA ASP A 45 7.47 -3.75 7.08
C ASP A 45 7.20 -4.80 6.00
N THR A 46 8.01 -4.84 4.95
CA THR A 46 7.83 -5.79 3.86
C THR A 46 7.96 -7.22 4.38
N PRO A 47 6.99 -8.10 4.09
CA PRO A 47 7.08 -9.50 4.52
C PRO A 47 8.28 -10.21 3.92
N SER A 48 8.77 -11.23 4.60
CA SER A 48 9.89 -12.03 4.09
C SER A 48 9.48 -12.96 2.96
N GLU A 49 8.23 -13.41 2.96
CA GLU A 49 7.71 -14.30 1.92
C GLU A 49 6.91 -13.51 0.89
N ILE A 50 7.57 -13.10 -0.17
CA ILE A 50 6.97 -12.31 -1.24
C ILE A 50 7.28 -12.94 -2.59
N VAL A 51 6.42 -12.67 -3.58
CA VAL A 51 6.61 -13.13 -4.95
C VAL A 51 7.44 -12.12 -5.74
N GLU A 52 7.09 -10.85 -5.62
CA GLU A 52 7.79 -9.74 -6.25
C GLU A 52 7.78 -8.54 -5.33
N ARG A 53 8.80 -7.69 -5.45
CA ARG A 53 8.81 -6.43 -4.73
C ARG A 53 9.42 -5.32 -5.57
N ASP A 54 8.97 -4.10 -5.31
CA ASP A 54 9.46 -2.90 -5.96
C ASP A 54 9.55 -1.81 -4.90
N ASP A 55 10.76 -1.39 -4.60
CA ASP A 55 11.03 -0.40 -3.55
C ASP A 55 11.12 1.01 -4.14
N GLY A 56 11.27 1.99 -3.26
CA GLY A 56 11.53 3.37 -3.68
C GLY A 56 10.30 4.17 -4.05
N TRP A 57 9.12 3.71 -3.67
CA TRP A 57 7.89 4.44 -3.93
C TRP A 57 7.70 5.55 -2.90
N LYS A 58 7.11 6.64 -3.37
CA LYS A 58 6.69 7.76 -2.52
C LYS A 58 5.20 7.93 -2.63
N GLY A 59 4.58 8.31 -1.53
CA GLY A 59 3.14 8.48 -1.49
C GLY A 59 2.74 9.85 -1.01
N PHE A 60 1.50 10.19 -1.28
CA PHE A 60 0.90 11.44 -0.82
C PHE A 60 -0.47 11.13 -0.22
N ARG A 61 -0.83 11.87 0.81
CA ARG A 61 -2.18 11.85 1.37
C ARG A 61 -2.93 13.04 0.85
N ILE A 62 -4.19 12.84 0.55
CA ILE A 62 -5.10 13.94 0.25
C ILE A 62 -5.83 14.24 1.55
N GLN A 63 -5.66 15.46 2.05
CA GLN A 63 -6.35 15.93 3.25
C GLN A 63 -7.54 16.79 2.87
N GLY A 64 -8.62 16.65 3.62
CA GLY A 64 -9.86 17.34 3.37
C GLY A 64 -10.98 16.36 3.06
N THR A 65 -12.12 16.90 2.69
CA THR A 65 -13.28 16.10 2.34
C THR A 65 -13.16 15.63 0.90
N LEU A 66 -13.23 14.31 0.68
CA LEU A 66 -13.31 13.74 -0.64
C LEU A 66 -14.74 13.35 -0.94
N ASP A 67 -15.22 13.77 -2.12
CA ASP A 67 -16.47 13.28 -2.65
C ASP A 67 -16.24 11.88 -3.21
N PHE A 68 -17.15 10.97 -2.96
CA PHE A 68 -17.05 9.60 -3.51
C PHE A 68 -16.95 9.58 -5.03
N SER A 69 -17.50 10.59 -5.69
CA SER A 69 -17.40 10.69 -7.15
C SER A 69 -15.96 10.91 -7.63
N LEU A 70 -15.07 11.35 -6.75
CA LEU A 70 -13.66 11.56 -7.07
C LEU A 70 -12.79 10.32 -6.81
N ILE A 71 -13.36 9.31 -6.20
CA ILE A 71 -12.65 8.07 -5.93
C ILE A 71 -12.71 7.20 -7.16
N GLY A 72 -11.54 6.91 -7.71
CA GLY A 72 -11.43 6.08 -8.89
C GLY A 72 -10.50 4.90 -8.65
N ILE A 73 -10.57 3.94 -9.55
CA ILE A 73 -9.64 2.82 -9.60
C ILE A 73 -8.65 3.13 -10.73
N LEU A 74 -7.40 3.13 -10.38
CA LEU A 74 -6.34 3.41 -11.34
C LEU A 74 -5.73 2.13 -11.89
#